data_c6460d2fa73b1e914cd790ffaf8286e7
#
_entry.id   c6460d2fa73b1e914cd790ffaf8286e7
#
_cell.length_a   1.000
_cell.length_b   1.000
_cell.length_c   1.000
_cell.angle_alpha   90.00
_cell.angle_beta   90.00
_cell.angle_gamma   90.00
#
_symmetry.space_group_name_H-M   'P 1'
#
loop_
_entity.id
_entity.type
_entity.pdbx_description
1 polymer ?
#
loop_
_entity_poly.entity_id
_entity_poly.type
_entity_poly.pdbx_seq_one_letter_code
_entity_poly.pdbx_strand_id
1 'polypeptide(L)'
;MTDILTLRRPDDWHVHFRDGAMLRQVVPWTARQFARAIVMPNLVPPVTDVAMARAYRERIVAALPAGADLTPLMTCYLTDTTDPAEVARGYQEGVFAAVKLYPAHATTHSAHGVTDIDRVMPVCERMAAIGMPLLIHGEATDPEIDIFDREAVFIERVLDPLRRRLPELRIVLEHVTTEEAVGYVEGGGPNLAATITARRSAN
;
A
#
# COMPACT_ATOMS: atom_id res chain seq x y z
N MET A 1 -26.12 20.19 25.31
CA MET A 1 -24.67 20.58 25.22
C MET A 1 -24.10 19.80 24.06
N THR A 2 -23.44 20.46 23.14
CA THR A 2 -22.79 19.77 21.99
C THR A 2 -21.41 19.33 22.49
N ASP A 3 -21.18 18.01 22.58
CA ASP A 3 -19.87 17.48 22.93
C ASP A 3 -18.89 17.78 21.79
N ILE A 4 -17.82 18.52 22.06
CA ILE A 4 -16.77 18.85 21.10
C ILE A 4 -15.59 17.91 21.34
N LEU A 5 -15.26 17.11 20.34
CA LEU A 5 -14.07 16.27 20.33
C LEU A 5 -12.96 16.95 19.50
N THR A 6 -11.83 17.24 20.15
CA THR A 6 -10.65 17.79 19.48
C THR A 6 -9.67 16.67 19.19
N LEU A 7 -9.34 16.47 17.90
CA LEU A 7 -8.41 15.45 17.44
C LEU A 7 -7.28 16.10 16.63
N ARG A 8 -6.09 15.47 16.64
CA ARG A 8 -5.09 15.74 15.62
C ARG A 8 -5.69 15.36 14.25
N ARG A 9 -5.47 16.19 13.22
CA ARG A 9 -5.93 15.89 11.86
C ARG A 9 -5.39 14.50 11.47
N PRO A 10 -6.28 13.54 11.09
CA PRO A 10 -5.86 12.16 10.81
C PRO A 10 -5.08 12.05 9.50
N ASP A 11 -4.44 10.91 9.30
CA ASP A 11 -3.82 10.51 8.05
C ASP A 11 -4.64 9.37 7.41
N ASP A 12 -4.68 9.34 6.08
CA ASP A 12 -5.25 8.23 5.31
C ASP A 12 -4.12 7.28 4.89
N TRP A 13 -4.11 6.08 5.45
CA TRP A 13 -3.04 5.13 5.23
C TRP A 13 -3.23 4.23 3.99
N HIS A 14 -4.32 4.44 3.22
CA HIS A 14 -4.59 3.68 1.99
C HIS A 14 -5.63 4.37 1.11
N VAL A 15 -5.22 5.12 0.09
CA VAL A 15 -6.14 5.79 -0.81
C VAL A 15 -5.84 5.54 -2.28
N HIS A 16 -6.90 5.34 -3.07
CA HIS A 16 -6.86 5.25 -4.53
C HIS A 16 -7.41 6.53 -5.15
N PHE A 17 -6.55 7.44 -5.54
CA PHE A 17 -6.99 8.66 -6.25
C PHE A 17 -7.30 8.42 -7.72
N ARG A 18 -6.79 7.31 -8.30
CA ARG A 18 -6.87 7.04 -9.74
C ARG A 18 -6.19 8.15 -10.55
N ASP A 19 -6.66 8.45 -11.77
CA ASP A 19 -6.09 9.53 -12.59
C ASP A 19 -7.20 10.27 -13.35
N GLY A 20 -6.84 11.35 -14.05
CA GLY A 20 -7.73 12.11 -14.94
C GLY A 20 -8.94 12.74 -14.23
N ALA A 21 -10.14 12.46 -14.72
CA ALA A 21 -11.37 13.05 -14.19
C ALA A 21 -11.67 12.58 -12.75
N MET A 22 -11.42 11.29 -12.46
CA MET A 22 -11.66 10.72 -11.13
C MET A 22 -10.73 11.33 -10.08
N LEU A 23 -9.45 11.54 -10.40
CA LEU A 23 -8.49 12.21 -9.54
C LEU A 23 -9.03 13.56 -9.04
N ARG A 24 -9.49 14.39 -9.97
CA ARG A 24 -10.02 15.73 -9.66
C ARG A 24 -11.27 15.72 -8.77
N GLN A 25 -12.02 14.61 -8.81
CA GLN A 25 -13.21 14.46 -7.96
C GLN A 25 -12.88 13.91 -6.58
N VAL A 26 -11.93 12.99 -6.47
CA VAL A 26 -11.62 12.27 -5.22
C VAL A 26 -10.68 13.06 -4.31
N VAL A 27 -9.64 13.68 -4.85
CA VAL A 27 -8.62 14.41 -4.08
C VAL A 27 -9.22 15.47 -3.14
N PRO A 28 -10.21 16.29 -3.54
CA PRO A 28 -10.81 17.28 -2.65
C PRO A 28 -11.47 16.68 -1.41
N TRP A 29 -12.05 15.49 -1.52
CA TRP A 29 -12.72 14.85 -0.37
C TRP A 29 -11.70 14.35 0.66
N THR A 30 -10.62 13.72 0.23
CA THR A 30 -9.53 13.32 1.11
C THR A 30 -8.87 14.54 1.76
N ALA A 31 -8.60 15.58 0.98
CA ALA A 31 -7.98 16.81 1.46
C ALA A 31 -8.81 17.57 2.53
N ARG A 32 -10.11 17.37 2.60
CA ARG A 32 -10.97 17.99 3.63
C ARG A 32 -10.75 17.39 5.02
N GLN A 33 -10.36 16.11 5.08
CA GLN A 33 -10.33 15.35 6.33
C GLN A 33 -8.91 14.99 6.77
N PHE A 34 -8.02 14.64 5.82
CA PHE A 34 -6.71 14.06 6.11
C PHE A 34 -5.57 15.05 5.88
N ALA A 35 -4.53 14.97 6.75
CA ALA A 35 -3.32 15.76 6.63
C ALA A 35 -2.35 15.14 5.63
N ARG A 36 -2.23 13.81 5.64
CA ARG A 36 -1.39 13.02 4.73
C ARG A 36 -2.19 11.85 4.20
N ALA A 37 -1.79 11.34 3.02
CA ALA A 37 -2.39 10.14 2.46
C ALA A 37 -1.34 9.26 1.79
N ILE A 38 -1.34 7.96 2.10
CA ILE A 38 -0.57 6.94 1.36
C ILE A 38 -1.31 6.65 0.06
N VAL A 39 -0.69 7.02 -1.05
CA VAL A 39 -1.29 6.95 -2.38
C VAL A 39 -0.95 5.63 -3.06
N MET A 40 -1.96 4.85 -3.39
CA MET A 40 -1.80 3.58 -4.08
C MET A 40 -1.36 3.77 -5.53
N PRO A 41 -0.37 2.97 -6.01
CA PRO A 41 0.33 3.20 -7.27
C PRO A 41 -0.31 2.48 -8.47
N ASN A 42 -1.42 1.75 -8.28
CA ASN A 42 -2.04 0.89 -9.31
C ASN A 42 -2.87 1.69 -10.32
N LEU A 43 -2.19 2.52 -11.09
CA LEU A 43 -2.70 3.19 -12.28
C LEU A 43 -2.57 2.29 -13.52
N VAL A 44 -2.88 2.84 -14.69
CA VAL A 44 -2.61 2.24 -16.01
C VAL A 44 -1.89 3.30 -16.86
N PRO A 45 -0.57 3.15 -17.08
CA PRO A 45 0.35 2.17 -16.48
C PRO A 45 0.57 2.41 -14.98
N PRO A 46 1.03 1.38 -14.22
CA PRO A 46 1.32 1.53 -12.78
C PRO A 46 2.54 2.43 -12.54
N VAL A 47 2.61 3.01 -11.33
CA VAL A 47 3.73 3.87 -10.92
C VAL A 47 4.88 3.00 -10.44
N THR A 48 5.89 2.79 -11.27
CA THR A 48 7.00 1.85 -11.02
C THR A 48 8.35 2.53 -10.78
N ASP A 49 8.46 3.83 -11.03
CA ASP A 49 9.71 4.59 -10.90
C ASP A 49 9.51 5.97 -10.30
N VAL A 50 10.62 6.62 -9.97
CA VAL A 50 10.66 7.95 -9.35
C VAL A 50 10.05 9.03 -10.25
N ALA A 51 10.28 8.97 -11.55
CA ALA A 51 9.77 9.98 -12.48
C ALA A 51 8.25 9.92 -12.57
N MET A 52 7.69 8.71 -12.67
CA MET A 52 6.25 8.48 -12.66
C MET A 52 5.61 8.93 -11.34
N ALA A 53 6.25 8.63 -10.21
CA ALA A 53 5.75 9.05 -8.90
C ALA A 53 5.73 10.57 -8.74
N ARG A 54 6.78 11.28 -9.18
CA ARG A 54 6.82 12.74 -9.17
C ARG A 54 5.71 13.32 -10.04
N ALA A 55 5.57 12.85 -11.27
CA ALA A 55 4.52 13.29 -12.19
C ALA A 55 3.11 13.01 -11.65
N TYR A 56 2.89 11.87 -10.99
CA TYR A 56 1.60 11.57 -10.35
C TYR A 56 1.34 12.49 -9.15
N ARG A 57 2.36 12.72 -8.30
CA ARG A 57 2.28 13.66 -7.18
C ARG A 57 1.92 15.07 -7.65
N GLU A 58 2.51 15.56 -8.73
CA GLU A 58 2.20 16.87 -9.32
C GLU A 58 0.72 16.96 -9.75
N ARG A 59 0.18 15.91 -10.38
CA ARG A 59 -1.25 15.86 -10.75
C ARG A 59 -2.18 15.88 -9.53
N ILE A 60 -1.80 15.17 -8.45
CA ILE A 60 -2.56 15.18 -7.19
C ILE A 60 -2.55 16.59 -6.59
N VAL A 61 -1.38 17.21 -6.49
CA VAL A 61 -1.24 18.57 -5.93
C VAL A 61 -2.01 19.59 -6.76
N ALA A 62 -1.98 19.48 -8.08
CA ALA A 62 -2.76 20.36 -8.97
C ALA A 62 -4.29 20.17 -8.84
N ALA A 63 -4.75 19.06 -8.29
CA ALA A 63 -6.16 18.77 -8.03
C ALA A 63 -6.64 19.22 -6.64
N LEU A 64 -5.73 19.72 -5.80
CA LEU A 64 -6.10 20.21 -4.46
C LEU A 64 -6.91 21.52 -4.57
N PRO A 65 -7.97 21.67 -3.77
CA PRO A 65 -8.66 22.94 -3.62
C PRO A 65 -7.71 24.04 -3.10
N ALA A 66 -7.98 25.29 -3.46
CA ALA A 66 -7.21 26.44 -2.95
C ALA A 66 -7.23 26.45 -1.41
N GLY A 67 -6.04 26.56 -0.80
CA GLY A 67 -5.86 26.56 0.65
C GLY A 67 -5.96 25.17 1.32
N ALA A 68 -6.15 24.10 0.57
CA ALA A 68 -6.08 22.76 1.12
C ALA A 68 -4.64 22.35 1.41
N ASP A 69 -4.45 21.67 2.55
CA ASP A 69 -3.16 21.15 3.02
C ASP A 69 -3.26 19.63 3.16
N LEU A 70 -2.90 18.93 2.08
CA LEU A 70 -2.77 17.47 2.04
C LEU A 70 -1.39 17.12 1.48
N THR A 71 -0.65 16.32 2.22
CA THR A 71 0.63 15.77 1.75
C THR A 71 0.43 14.36 1.17
N PRO A 72 0.53 14.17 -0.16
CA PRO A 72 0.51 12.84 -0.75
C PRO A 72 1.85 12.13 -0.50
N LEU A 73 1.79 10.94 0.08
CA LEU A 73 2.89 10.02 0.32
C LEU A 73 2.88 8.98 -0.79
N MET A 74 3.78 9.11 -1.77
CA MET A 74 3.77 8.27 -2.96
C MET A 74 4.33 6.88 -2.67
N THR A 75 3.82 5.88 -3.38
CA THR A 75 4.30 4.50 -3.30
C THR A 75 4.77 4.00 -4.65
N CYS A 76 5.75 3.07 -4.64
CA CYS A 76 6.20 2.36 -5.82
C CYS A 76 5.37 1.08 -5.98
N TYR A 77 4.91 0.79 -7.20
CA TYR A 77 4.27 -0.47 -7.55
C TYR A 77 5.34 -1.55 -7.73
N LEU A 78 5.28 -2.62 -6.94
CA LEU A 78 6.22 -3.74 -7.04
C LEU A 78 5.83 -4.67 -8.19
N THR A 79 6.79 -4.92 -9.07
CA THR A 79 6.69 -5.88 -10.18
C THR A 79 7.82 -6.91 -10.09
N ASP A 80 7.71 -8.02 -10.81
CA ASP A 80 8.77 -9.04 -10.88
C ASP A 80 10.13 -8.51 -11.38
N THR A 81 10.13 -7.34 -12.03
CA THR A 81 11.34 -6.72 -12.62
C THR A 81 11.73 -5.40 -11.97
N THR A 82 11.16 -5.08 -10.80
CA THR A 82 11.50 -3.85 -10.07
C THR A 82 12.97 -3.83 -9.69
N ASP A 83 13.65 -2.72 -10.01
CA ASP A 83 15.06 -2.51 -9.64
C ASP A 83 15.19 -2.06 -8.17
N PRO A 84 15.90 -2.82 -7.32
CA PRO A 84 16.17 -2.45 -5.94
C PRO A 84 16.88 -1.09 -5.79
N ALA A 85 17.73 -0.70 -6.77
CA ALA A 85 18.45 0.56 -6.73
C ALA A 85 17.50 1.75 -6.97
N GLU A 86 16.54 1.61 -7.89
CA GLU A 86 15.52 2.64 -8.13
C GLU A 86 14.62 2.85 -6.92
N VAL A 87 14.20 1.77 -6.26
CA VAL A 87 13.41 1.84 -5.02
C VAL A 87 14.18 2.55 -3.92
N ALA A 88 15.46 2.18 -3.71
CA ALA A 88 16.30 2.81 -2.70
C ALA A 88 16.53 4.29 -2.99
N ARG A 89 16.78 4.65 -4.26
CA ARG A 89 16.94 6.05 -4.69
C ARG A 89 15.70 6.86 -4.39
N GLY A 90 14.52 6.33 -4.78
CA GLY A 90 13.25 7.01 -4.54
C GLY A 90 12.94 7.25 -3.07
N TYR A 91 13.31 6.31 -2.19
CA TYR A 91 13.17 6.44 -0.75
C TYR A 91 14.14 7.48 -0.16
N GLN A 92 15.42 7.45 -0.57
CA GLN A 92 16.44 8.41 -0.14
C GLN A 92 16.13 9.83 -0.58
N GLU A 93 15.58 10.02 -1.77
CA GLU A 93 15.13 11.31 -2.30
C GLU A 93 13.79 11.79 -1.70
N GLY A 94 13.15 11.01 -0.81
CA GLY A 94 11.85 11.35 -0.22
C GLY A 94 10.69 11.33 -1.21
N VAL A 95 10.84 10.65 -2.35
CA VAL A 95 9.79 10.47 -3.36
C VAL A 95 8.85 9.33 -2.98
N PHE A 96 9.41 8.17 -2.64
CA PHE A 96 8.63 7.03 -2.16
C PHE A 96 8.58 7.01 -0.64
N ALA A 97 7.39 6.82 -0.09
CA ALA A 97 7.18 6.53 1.32
C ALA A 97 7.20 5.01 1.61
N ALA A 98 6.80 4.21 0.64
CA ALA A 98 6.69 2.76 0.74
C ALA A 98 6.70 2.10 -0.66
N VAL A 99 6.84 0.77 -0.68
CA VAL A 99 6.56 -0.07 -1.87
C VAL A 99 5.25 -0.79 -1.64
N LYS A 100 4.42 -0.90 -2.69
CA LYS A 100 3.15 -1.65 -2.66
C LYS A 100 3.25 -2.93 -3.46
N LEU A 101 3.04 -4.06 -2.80
CA LEU A 101 2.92 -5.38 -3.39
C LEU A 101 1.44 -5.69 -3.65
N TYR A 102 1.14 -6.03 -4.91
CA TYR A 102 -0.06 -6.73 -5.32
C TYR A 102 0.33 -8.10 -5.84
N PRO A 103 -0.27 -9.19 -5.38
CA PRO A 103 -0.19 -10.44 -6.12
C PRO A 103 -0.80 -10.25 -7.52
N ALA A 104 -0.18 -10.82 -8.53
CA ALA A 104 -0.66 -10.68 -9.91
C ALA A 104 -2.13 -11.14 -10.00
N HIS A 105 -2.98 -10.33 -10.62
CA HIS A 105 -4.42 -10.57 -10.80
C HIS A 105 -5.29 -10.60 -9.52
N ALA A 106 -4.76 -10.22 -8.36
CA ALA A 106 -5.53 -10.22 -7.10
C ALA A 106 -6.66 -9.17 -7.07
N THR A 107 -6.47 -8.03 -7.74
CA THR A 107 -7.40 -6.89 -7.67
C THR A 107 -7.35 -6.03 -8.94
N THR A 108 -8.10 -4.94 -8.96
CA THR A 108 -8.12 -3.97 -10.08
C THR A 108 -6.72 -3.44 -10.39
N HIS A 109 -6.33 -3.48 -11.66
CA HIS A 109 -5.03 -3.02 -12.18
C HIS A 109 -3.82 -3.72 -11.52
N SER A 110 -3.96 -5.02 -11.19
CA SER A 110 -2.88 -5.82 -10.60
C SER A 110 -2.24 -6.83 -11.58
N ALA A 111 -2.53 -6.75 -12.86
CA ALA A 111 -1.96 -7.67 -13.86
C ALA A 111 -0.42 -7.65 -13.92
N HIS A 112 0.21 -6.53 -13.56
CA HIS A 112 1.66 -6.36 -13.47
C HIS A 112 2.22 -6.66 -12.08
N GLY A 113 1.40 -7.19 -11.17
CA GLY A 113 1.80 -7.53 -9.81
C GLY A 113 2.81 -8.66 -9.73
N VAL A 114 3.18 -8.98 -8.50
CA VAL A 114 4.17 -10.02 -8.21
C VAL A 114 3.60 -11.40 -8.49
N THR A 115 4.29 -12.18 -9.31
CA THR A 115 3.90 -13.56 -9.63
C THR A 115 4.54 -14.57 -8.68
N ASP A 116 5.72 -14.25 -8.13
CA ASP A 116 6.46 -15.07 -7.19
C ASP A 116 7.26 -14.17 -6.25
N ILE A 117 7.13 -14.40 -4.93
CA ILE A 117 7.83 -13.62 -3.91
C ILE A 117 9.36 -13.73 -4.02
N ASP A 118 9.88 -14.85 -4.51
CA ASP A 118 11.32 -15.04 -4.68
C ASP A 118 11.94 -14.12 -5.74
N ARG A 119 11.16 -13.72 -6.74
CA ARG A 119 11.61 -12.76 -7.77
C ARG A 119 11.90 -11.37 -7.22
N VAL A 120 11.15 -10.98 -6.19
CA VAL A 120 11.24 -9.65 -5.57
C VAL A 120 12.04 -9.63 -4.27
N MET A 121 12.62 -10.77 -3.87
CA MET A 121 13.45 -10.85 -2.67
C MET A 121 14.58 -9.81 -2.64
N PRO A 122 15.32 -9.54 -3.73
CA PRO A 122 16.36 -8.49 -3.71
C PRO A 122 15.83 -7.10 -3.38
N VAL A 123 14.59 -6.79 -3.80
CA VAL A 123 13.91 -5.53 -3.44
C VAL A 123 13.56 -5.53 -1.97
N CYS A 124 12.98 -6.62 -1.46
CA CYS A 124 12.61 -6.76 -0.04
C CYS A 124 13.82 -6.67 0.88
N GLU A 125 14.95 -7.31 0.53
CA GLU A 125 16.23 -7.22 1.25
C GLU A 125 16.74 -5.78 1.28
N ARG A 126 16.69 -5.08 0.13
CA ARG A 126 17.08 -3.68 0.06
C ARG A 126 16.20 -2.78 0.92
N MET A 127 14.88 -3.01 0.90
CA MET A 127 13.92 -2.29 1.74
C MET A 127 14.16 -2.50 3.23
N ALA A 128 14.39 -3.75 3.65
CA ALA A 128 14.76 -4.09 5.03
C ALA A 128 16.00 -3.31 5.48
N ALA A 129 17.06 -3.32 4.65
CA ALA A 129 18.33 -2.63 4.94
C ALA A 129 18.20 -1.11 5.12
N ILE A 130 17.24 -0.47 4.43
CA ILE A 130 17.03 0.99 4.51
C ILE A 130 15.84 1.39 5.39
N GLY A 131 15.14 0.42 5.99
CA GLY A 131 13.97 0.65 6.85
C GLY A 131 12.72 1.13 6.11
N MET A 132 12.62 0.86 4.80
CA MET A 132 11.47 1.22 3.97
C MET A 132 10.33 0.21 4.13
N PRO A 133 9.08 0.64 4.38
CA PRO A 133 7.97 -0.29 4.58
C PRO A 133 7.47 -0.92 3.28
N LEU A 134 7.05 -2.18 3.35
CA LEU A 134 6.33 -2.92 2.32
C LEU A 134 4.85 -2.98 2.68
N LEU A 135 4.00 -2.46 1.81
CA LEU A 135 2.55 -2.50 1.93
C LEU A 135 2.04 -3.68 1.08
N ILE A 136 1.25 -4.58 1.66
CA ILE A 136 0.87 -5.83 0.99
C ILE A 136 -0.65 -5.93 0.85
N HIS A 137 -1.12 -6.17 -0.39
CA HIS A 137 -2.44 -6.71 -0.64
C HIS A 137 -2.40 -8.22 -0.39
N GLY A 138 -2.90 -8.66 0.75
CA GLY A 138 -2.68 -10.00 1.27
C GLY A 138 -3.74 -11.01 0.86
N GLU A 139 -3.91 -11.28 -0.44
CA GLU A 139 -4.88 -12.28 -0.92
C GLU A 139 -4.20 -13.28 -1.87
N ALA A 140 -4.45 -14.57 -1.66
CA ALA A 140 -4.10 -15.62 -2.61
C ALA A 140 -4.93 -15.51 -3.89
N THR A 141 -4.31 -15.79 -5.04
CA THR A 141 -4.95 -15.64 -6.37
C THR A 141 -5.31 -16.94 -7.04
N ASP A 142 -5.06 -18.08 -6.41
CA ASP A 142 -5.47 -19.39 -6.90
C ASP A 142 -7.01 -19.46 -6.94
N PRO A 143 -7.62 -19.72 -8.11
CA PRO A 143 -9.08 -19.78 -8.24
C PRO A 143 -9.74 -20.91 -7.46
N GLU A 144 -9.00 -21.95 -7.09
CA GLU A 144 -9.51 -23.08 -6.29
C GLU A 144 -9.63 -22.73 -4.80
N ILE A 145 -9.06 -21.60 -4.34
CA ILE A 145 -9.16 -21.13 -2.96
C ILE A 145 -10.43 -20.31 -2.79
N ASP A 146 -11.24 -20.70 -1.80
CA ASP A 146 -12.45 -19.95 -1.43
C ASP A 146 -12.07 -18.48 -1.11
N ILE A 147 -12.92 -17.57 -1.52
CA ILE A 147 -12.66 -16.12 -1.36
C ILE A 147 -12.46 -15.72 0.11
N PHE A 148 -13.11 -16.41 1.04
CA PHE A 148 -13.00 -16.15 2.47
C PHE A 148 -11.68 -16.67 3.07
N ASP A 149 -11.03 -17.67 2.43
CA ASP A 149 -9.78 -18.27 2.89
C ASP A 149 -8.54 -17.59 2.28
N ARG A 150 -8.70 -16.75 1.27
CA ARG A 150 -7.57 -16.17 0.50
C ARG A 150 -6.58 -15.38 1.34
N GLU A 151 -7.05 -14.64 2.34
CA GLU A 151 -6.19 -13.86 3.22
C GLU A 151 -5.39 -14.79 4.14
N ALA A 152 -6.04 -15.79 4.77
CA ALA A 152 -5.37 -16.76 5.64
C ALA A 152 -4.33 -17.60 4.87
N VAL A 153 -4.68 -18.06 3.67
CA VAL A 153 -3.77 -18.82 2.80
C VAL A 153 -2.58 -17.97 2.36
N PHE A 154 -2.78 -16.69 2.05
CA PHE A 154 -1.68 -15.78 1.71
C PHE A 154 -0.74 -15.59 2.91
N ILE A 155 -1.28 -15.41 4.11
CA ILE A 155 -0.49 -15.30 5.33
C ILE A 155 0.38 -16.55 5.49
N GLU A 156 -0.20 -17.74 5.42
CA GLU A 156 0.51 -19.00 5.61
C GLU A 156 1.59 -19.25 4.55
N ARG A 157 1.24 -19.06 3.26
CA ARG A 157 2.11 -19.46 2.16
C ARG A 157 3.13 -18.41 1.72
N VAL A 158 2.86 -17.13 1.98
CA VAL A 158 3.68 -16.03 1.45
C VAL A 158 4.18 -15.12 2.57
N LEU A 159 3.29 -14.57 3.39
CA LEU A 159 3.66 -13.52 4.34
C LEU A 159 4.51 -14.06 5.49
N ASP A 160 4.12 -15.16 6.11
CA ASP A 160 4.86 -15.75 7.23
C ASP A 160 6.25 -16.26 6.81
N PRO A 161 6.42 -16.98 5.69
CA PRO A 161 7.74 -17.30 5.15
C PRO A 161 8.60 -16.08 4.83
N LEU A 162 8.03 -15.02 4.23
CA LEU A 162 8.76 -13.78 3.96
C LEU A 162 9.27 -13.13 5.25
N ARG A 163 8.43 -13.04 6.27
CA ARG A 163 8.80 -12.46 7.57
C ARG A 163 9.86 -13.27 8.31
N ARG A 164 9.85 -14.60 8.21
CA ARG A 164 10.91 -15.45 8.78
C ARG A 164 12.25 -15.24 8.07
N ARG A 165 12.23 -14.99 6.75
CA ARG A 165 13.45 -14.73 5.97
C ARG A 165 14.00 -13.33 6.21
N LEU A 166 13.13 -12.34 6.40
CA LEU A 166 13.47 -10.91 6.56
C LEU A 166 12.77 -10.32 7.79
N PRO A 167 13.19 -10.66 9.01
CA PRO A 167 12.53 -10.20 10.24
C PRO A 167 12.63 -8.67 10.44
N GLU A 168 13.61 -8.01 9.81
CA GLU A 168 13.80 -6.56 9.86
C GLU A 168 12.92 -5.79 8.86
N LEU A 169 12.29 -6.47 7.91
CA LEU A 169 11.40 -5.83 6.94
C LEU A 169 10.14 -5.34 7.65
N ARG A 170 9.88 -4.04 7.53
CA ARG A 170 8.64 -3.44 8.02
C ARG A 170 7.51 -3.75 7.05
N ILE A 171 6.47 -4.40 7.51
CA ILE A 171 5.34 -4.82 6.68
C ILE A 171 4.04 -4.22 7.20
N VAL A 172 3.21 -3.76 6.28
CA VAL A 172 1.81 -3.40 6.54
C VAL A 172 0.92 -4.34 5.73
N LEU A 173 0.19 -5.22 6.42
CA LEU A 173 -0.88 -6.01 5.81
C LEU A 173 -2.10 -5.12 5.65
N GLU A 174 -2.46 -4.81 4.41
CA GLU A 174 -3.45 -3.78 4.14
C GLU A 174 -4.88 -4.32 4.11
N HIS A 175 -5.83 -3.46 4.56
CA HIS A 175 -7.27 -3.68 4.53
C HIS A 175 -7.69 -5.09 5.03
N VAL A 176 -7.12 -5.50 6.16
CA VAL A 176 -7.44 -6.80 6.78
C VAL A 176 -8.94 -6.98 7.02
N THR A 177 -9.44 -8.18 6.75
CA THR A 177 -10.89 -8.48 6.79
C THR A 177 -11.22 -9.76 7.55
N THR A 178 -10.24 -10.58 7.89
CA THR A 178 -10.43 -11.87 8.55
C THR A 178 -9.92 -11.87 9.99
N GLU A 179 -10.46 -12.74 10.81
CA GLU A 179 -10.01 -12.96 12.19
C GLU A 179 -8.57 -13.45 12.22
N GLU A 180 -8.19 -14.31 11.27
CA GLU A 180 -6.85 -14.85 11.13
C GLU A 180 -5.81 -13.74 10.88
N ALA A 181 -6.14 -12.79 10.00
CA ALA A 181 -5.25 -11.65 9.72
C ALA A 181 -5.11 -10.73 10.92
N VAL A 182 -6.20 -10.46 11.64
CA VAL A 182 -6.15 -9.66 12.88
C VAL A 182 -5.27 -10.35 13.91
N GLY A 183 -5.50 -11.62 14.21
CA GLY A 183 -4.71 -12.39 15.17
C GLY A 183 -3.23 -12.48 14.76
N TYR A 184 -2.94 -12.64 13.47
CA TYR A 184 -1.58 -12.66 12.94
C TYR A 184 -0.85 -11.33 13.17
N VAL A 185 -1.53 -10.20 12.95
CA VAL A 185 -0.95 -8.87 13.14
C VAL A 185 -0.73 -8.57 14.62
N GLU A 186 -1.71 -8.89 15.49
CA GLU A 186 -1.58 -8.72 16.95
C GLU A 186 -0.41 -9.50 17.53
N GLY A 187 -0.14 -10.73 17.02
CA GLY A 187 1.01 -11.55 17.41
C GLY A 187 2.32 -11.17 16.72
N GLY A 188 2.31 -10.26 15.75
CA GLY A 188 3.38 -10.10 14.76
C GLY A 188 4.60 -9.27 15.19
N GLY A 189 4.56 -8.59 16.34
CA GLY A 189 5.67 -7.76 16.84
C GLY A 189 5.83 -6.41 16.10
N PRO A 190 6.93 -5.66 16.37
CA PRO A 190 7.03 -4.23 16.03
C PRO A 190 7.18 -3.93 14.53
N ASN A 191 7.58 -4.91 13.72
CA ASN A 191 7.76 -4.74 12.28
C ASN A 191 6.53 -5.16 11.46
N LEU A 192 5.41 -5.46 12.09
CA LEU A 192 4.15 -5.78 11.43
C LEU A 192 3.05 -4.82 11.89
N ALA A 193 2.33 -4.28 10.92
CA ALA A 193 1.15 -3.45 11.14
C ALA A 193 0.05 -3.82 10.14
N ALA A 194 -1.13 -3.26 10.31
CA ALA A 194 -2.23 -3.42 9.36
C ALA A 194 -2.93 -2.09 9.06
N THR A 195 -3.62 -2.02 7.94
CA THR A 195 -4.67 -1.02 7.72
C THR A 195 -6.05 -1.67 7.84
N ILE A 196 -6.99 -0.91 8.40
CA ILE A 196 -8.39 -1.32 8.53
C ILE A 196 -9.20 -0.42 7.61
N THR A 197 -10.07 -1.00 6.80
CA THR A 197 -10.97 -0.27 5.90
C THR A 197 -12.41 -0.71 6.12
N ALA A 198 -13.35 0.21 5.86
CA ALA A 198 -14.78 -0.10 5.89
C ALA A 198 -15.14 -0.97 4.67
N ARG A 199 -14.76 -2.24 4.67
CA ARG A 199 -15.27 -3.22 3.71
C ARG A 199 -16.67 -3.64 4.13
N ARG A 200 -17.62 -3.55 3.23
CA ARG A 200 -18.85 -4.30 3.40
C ARG A 200 -18.46 -5.78 3.33
N SER A 201 -18.58 -6.49 4.44
CA SER A 201 -18.75 -7.93 4.38
C SER A 201 -19.94 -8.17 3.45
N ALA A 202 -19.69 -8.73 2.28
CA ALA A 202 -20.76 -9.27 1.45
C ALA A 202 -21.35 -10.43 2.25
N ASN A 203 -22.55 -10.23 2.78
CA ASN A 203 -23.39 -11.30 3.27
C ASN A 203 -23.88 -12.12 2.09
#